data_c581c2adf15a00d9416d99d6fe91b78f
#
_entry.id   c581c2adf15a00d9416d99d6fe91b78f
#
_cell.length_a   1.000
_cell.length_b   1.000
_cell.length_c   1.000
_cell.angle_alpha   90.00
_cell.angle_beta   90.00
_cell.angle_gamma   90.00
#
_symmetry.space_group_name_H-M   'P 1'
#
loop_
_entity.id
_entity.type
_entity.pdbx_description
1 polymer ?
#
loop_
_entity_poly.entity_id
_entity_poly.type
_entity_poly.pdbx_seq_one_letter_code
_entity_poly.pdbx_strand_id
1 'polypeptide(L)'
;MSDELDGFAGKAEHWSETAYAAPDAYLTHRAALVASLGVALAAGDEVLDLACGDAGLGTHLLARGLRYRGVDAEPAMVEAAAARLGGAAAVEVGELDSYVPPALVAATTVFRAIYYARDRPAFFARARAFTGKKLVFDLNPRQYPVDEIVAELEAAGFARVVMRPFLVPQTRRLPAAAVRLVVALERTPLARLALRRRFTYVVAALVPDDA
;
A
#
# COMPACT_ATOMS: atom_id res chain seq x y z
N MET A 1 3.47 20.49 -9.90
CA MET A 1 2.83 19.17 -10.20
C MET A 1 3.29 18.58 -11.53
N SER A 2 3.41 19.32 -12.64
CA SER A 2 4.00 18.81 -13.89
C SER A 2 5.48 18.43 -13.78
N ASP A 3 6.32 19.24 -13.13
CA ASP A 3 7.76 18.96 -12.96
C ASP A 3 8.06 17.70 -12.11
N GLU A 4 7.17 17.34 -11.18
CA GLU A 4 7.32 16.11 -10.40
C GLU A 4 6.96 14.87 -11.22
N LEU A 5 5.93 14.95 -12.07
CA LEU A 5 5.52 13.86 -12.96
C LEU A 5 6.59 13.56 -14.01
N ASP A 6 7.22 14.58 -14.61
CA ASP A 6 8.35 14.40 -15.54
C ASP A 6 9.54 13.66 -14.90
N GLY A 7 9.74 13.82 -13.58
CA GLY A 7 10.74 13.07 -12.82
C GLY A 7 10.44 11.57 -12.65
N PHE A 8 9.17 11.16 -12.74
CA PHE A 8 8.77 9.76 -12.65
C PHE A 8 8.85 9.04 -13.98
N ALA A 9 8.51 9.69 -15.10
CA ALA A 9 8.54 9.11 -16.43
C ALA A 9 9.91 8.52 -16.79
N GLY A 10 11.01 9.22 -16.50
CA GLY A 10 12.37 8.76 -16.77
C GLY A 10 12.86 7.60 -15.88
N LYS A 11 12.09 7.19 -14.87
CA LYS A 11 12.43 6.11 -13.92
C LYS A 11 11.42 4.96 -13.93
N ALA A 12 10.38 5.07 -14.74
CA ALA A 12 9.22 4.18 -14.69
C ALA A 12 9.59 2.70 -14.86
N GLU A 13 10.43 2.34 -15.85
CA GLU A 13 10.81 0.96 -16.15
C GLU A 13 11.51 0.25 -14.97
N HIS A 14 12.19 1.00 -14.11
CA HIS A 14 12.98 0.48 -12.98
C HIS A 14 12.63 1.17 -11.66
N TRP A 15 11.36 1.58 -11.53
CA TRP A 15 10.94 2.34 -10.35
C TRP A 15 11.19 1.59 -9.05
N SER A 16 10.76 0.35 -8.94
CA SER A 16 10.95 -0.46 -7.73
C SER A 16 12.43 -0.69 -7.42
N GLU A 17 13.27 -0.93 -8.43
CA GLU A 17 14.71 -1.11 -8.29
C GLU A 17 15.42 0.17 -7.87
N THR A 18 14.90 1.33 -8.25
CA THR A 18 15.43 2.64 -7.88
C THR A 18 14.93 3.07 -6.50
N ALA A 19 13.67 2.77 -6.20
CA ALA A 19 13.01 3.18 -4.96
C ALA A 19 13.46 2.38 -3.73
N TYR A 20 13.93 1.13 -3.92
CA TYR A 20 14.26 0.23 -2.82
C TYR A 20 15.65 -0.39 -3.00
N ALA A 21 16.47 -0.37 -1.95
CA ALA A 21 17.80 -1.02 -1.96
C ALA A 21 17.72 -2.54 -2.07
N ALA A 22 16.64 -3.17 -1.64
CA ALA A 22 16.35 -4.60 -1.75
C ALA A 22 14.86 -4.79 -2.09
N PRO A 23 14.44 -4.55 -3.36
CA PRO A 23 13.04 -4.52 -3.77
C PRO A 23 12.28 -5.79 -3.40
N ASP A 24 12.84 -6.95 -3.72
CA ASP A 24 12.21 -8.25 -3.47
C ASP A 24 11.89 -8.46 -1.98
N ALA A 25 12.87 -8.28 -1.09
CA ALA A 25 12.66 -8.46 0.35
C ALA A 25 11.65 -7.45 0.92
N TYR A 26 11.71 -6.20 0.45
CA TYR A 26 10.84 -5.11 0.87
C TYR A 26 9.39 -5.34 0.43
N LEU A 27 9.19 -5.65 -0.85
CA LEU A 27 7.87 -5.83 -1.46
C LEU A 27 7.23 -7.16 -1.05
N THR A 28 8.01 -8.25 -0.90
CA THR A 28 7.52 -9.51 -0.34
C THR A 28 6.95 -9.32 1.06
N HIS A 29 7.65 -8.57 1.92
CA HIS A 29 7.17 -8.29 3.27
C HIS A 29 5.92 -7.39 3.27
N ARG A 30 5.92 -6.35 2.42
CA ARG A 30 4.75 -5.47 2.23
C ARG A 30 3.52 -6.26 1.77
N ALA A 31 3.68 -7.11 0.76
CA ALA A 31 2.61 -7.98 0.26
C ALA A 31 2.10 -8.95 1.35
N ALA A 32 2.99 -9.46 2.21
CA ALA A 32 2.59 -10.29 3.35
C ALA A 32 1.71 -9.51 4.35
N LEU A 33 2.04 -8.25 4.62
CA LEU A 33 1.21 -7.39 5.47
C LEU A 33 -0.13 -7.03 4.81
N VAL A 34 -0.13 -6.72 3.51
CA VAL A 34 -1.38 -6.51 2.76
C VAL A 34 -2.27 -7.74 2.87
N ALA A 35 -1.73 -8.93 2.68
CA ALA A 35 -2.51 -10.16 2.74
C ALA A 35 -3.06 -10.48 4.15
N SER A 36 -2.32 -10.15 5.23
CA SER A 36 -2.62 -10.71 6.57
C SER A 36 -2.91 -9.69 7.67
N LEU A 37 -2.58 -8.40 7.53
CA LEU A 37 -2.77 -7.42 8.59
C LEU A 37 -4.25 -7.11 8.81
N GLY A 38 -4.69 -7.20 10.06
CA GLY A 38 -6.10 -7.01 10.44
C GLY A 38 -6.97 -8.21 10.08
N VAL A 39 -7.55 -8.21 8.89
CA VAL A 39 -8.29 -9.32 8.31
C VAL A 39 -7.47 -9.97 7.20
N ALA A 40 -7.45 -11.30 7.14
CA ALA A 40 -6.74 -12.03 6.09
C ALA A 40 -7.51 -11.96 4.75
N LEU A 41 -6.77 -11.80 3.65
CA LEU A 41 -7.30 -11.94 2.31
C LEU A 41 -7.23 -13.42 1.89
N ALA A 42 -8.27 -13.88 1.23
CA ALA A 42 -8.35 -15.23 0.66
C ALA A 42 -7.82 -15.26 -0.78
N ALA A 43 -7.46 -16.43 -1.27
CA ALA A 43 -7.13 -16.59 -2.69
C ALA A 43 -8.31 -16.13 -3.56
N GLY A 44 -8.01 -15.38 -4.62
CA GLY A 44 -9.01 -14.78 -5.50
C GLY A 44 -9.60 -13.45 -5.03
N ASP A 45 -9.30 -12.99 -3.80
CA ASP A 45 -9.62 -11.61 -3.38
C ASP A 45 -8.90 -10.60 -4.28
N GLU A 46 -9.62 -9.58 -4.74
CA GLU A 46 -9.05 -8.53 -5.57
C GLU A 46 -8.47 -7.40 -4.72
N VAL A 47 -7.24 -7.00 -5.05
CA VAL A 47 -6.56 -5.85 -4.46
C VAL A 47 -6.45 -4.75 -5.51
N LEU A 48 -7.03 -3.59 -5.22
CA LEU A 48 -6.83 -2.36 -5.96
C LEU A 48 -5.62 -1.63 -5.38
N ASP A 49 -4.61 -1.36 -6.20
CA ASP A 49 -3.40 -0.63 -5.80
C ASP A 49 -3.40 0.74 -6.48
N LEU A 50 -3.71 1.77 -5.69
CA LEU A 50 -3.74 3.17 -6.15
C LEU A 50 -2.36 3.79 -6.02
N ALA A 51 -1.90 4.48 -7.06
CA ALA A 51 -0.53 4.93 -7.27
C ALA A 51 0.44 3.74 -7.27
N CYS A 52 0.15 2.77 -8.13
CA CYS A 52 0.82 1.47 -8.15
C CYS A 52 2.27 1.51 -8.67
N GLY A 53 2.70 2.62 -9.29
CA GLY A 53 4.00 2.73 -9.94
C GLY A 53 4.17 1.65 -11.00
N ASP A 54 5.32 1.01 -11.02
CA ASP A 54 5.67 -0.11 -11.93
C ASP A 54 5.04 -1.46 -11.53
N ALA A 55 4.05 -1.47 -10.64
CA ALA A 55 3.39 -2.65 -10.09
C ALA A 55 4.34 -3.68 -9.44
N GLY A 56 5.47 -3.24 -8.88
CA GLY A 56 6.37 -4.13 -8.16
C GLY A 56 5.68 -4.87 -7.00
N LEU A 57 4.76 -4.22 -6.27
CA LEU A 57 3.94 -4.86 -5.24
C LEU A 57 2.97 -5.89 -5.86
N GLY A 58 2.41 -5.58 -7.03
CA GLY A 58 1.43 -6.42 -7.73
C GLY A 58 1.95 -7.83 -8.01
N THR A 59 3.23 -7.97 -8.43
CA THR A 59 3.83 -9.29 -8.68
C THR A 59 3.83 -10.18 -7.44
N HIS A 60 4.09 -9.60 -6.26
CA HIS A 60 4.10 -10.33 -4.98
C HIS A 60 2.69 -10.65 -4.46
N LEU A 61 1.68 -9.83 -4.78
CA LEU A 61 0.28 -10.11 -4.47
C LEU A 61 -0.27 -11.23 -5.36
N LEU A 62 0.00 -11.20 -6.66
CA LEU A 62 -0.34 -12.26 -7.60
C LEU A 62 0.28 -13.60 -7.20
N ALA A 63 1.55 -13.61 -6.80
CA ALA A 63 2.23 -14.81 -6.31
C ALA A 63 1.62 -15.42 -5.04
N ARG A 64 0.73 -14.67 -4.35
CA ARG A 64 -0.05 -15.13 -3.19
C ARG A 64 -1.45 -15.62 -3.57
N GLY A 65 -1.75 -15.71 -4.86
CA GLY A 65 -3.06 -16.13 -5.36
C GLY A 65 -4.14 -15.05 -5.27
N LEU A 66 -3.78 -13.79 -5.01
CA LEU A 66 -4.70 -12.66 -5.04
C LEU A 66 -4.89 -12.17 -6.48
N ARG A 67 -6.03 -11.57 -6.78
CA ARG A 67 -6.20 -10.80 -8.01
C ARG A 67 -5.70 -9.37 -7.77
N TYR A 68 -5.20 -8.74 -8.81
CA TYR A 68 -4.59 -7.41 -8.73
C TYR A 68 -5.15 -6.49 -9.80
N ARG A 69 -5.35 -5.23 -9.42
CA ARG A 69 -5.66 -4.10 -10.30
C ARG A 69 -4.78 -2.94 -9.91
N GLY A 70 -3.95 -2.46 -10.82
CA GLY A 70 -3.09 -1.30 -10.62
C GLY A 70 -3.67 -0.04 -11.24
N VAL A 71 -3.50 1.09 -10.57
CA VAL A 71 -3.88 2.41 -11.09
C VAL A 71 -2.77 3.39 -10.77
N ASP A 72 -2.33 4.14 -11.76
CA ASP A 72 -1.36 5.22 -11.57
C ASP A 72 -1.74 6.42 -12.44
N ALA A 73 -1.42 7.62 -11.97
CA ALA A 73 -1.70 8.84 -12.72
C ALA A 73 -0.70 9.07 -13.87
N GLU A 74 0.49 8.47 -13.77
CA GLU A 74 1.56 8.63 -14.75
C GLU A 74 1.49 7.53 -15.82
N PRO A 75 1.20 7.84 -17.10
CA PRO A 75 1.08 6.85 -18.18
C PRO A 75 2.33 5.96 -18.31
N ALA A 76 3.54 6.50 -18.14
CA ALA A 76 4.76 5.73 -18.23
C ALA A 76 4.87 4.66 -17.13
N MET A 77 4.33 4.93 -15.93
CA MET A 77 4.22 3.94 -14.86
C MET A 77 3.24 2.83 -15.23
N VAL A 78 2.11 3.18 -15.84
CA VAL A 78 1.11 2.21 -16.30
C VAL A 78 1.69 1.30 -17.38
N GLU A 79 2.45 1.84 -18.34
CA GLU A 79 3.15 1.06 -19.36
C GLU A 79 4.17 0.10 -18.74
N ALA A 80 5.00 0.59 -17.81
CA ALA A 80 5.97 -0.24 -17.09
C ALA A 80 5.30 -1.34 -16.25
N ALA A 81 4.20 -1.02 -15.57
CA ALA A 81 3.41 -1.96 -14.81
C ALA A 81 2.77 -3.03 -15.70
N ALA A 82 2.19 -2.65 -16.83
CA ALA A 82 1.61 -3.59 -17.80
C ALA A 82 2.67 -4.54 -18.38
N ALA A 83 3.85 -4.02 -18.71
CA ALA A 83 4.98 -4.82 -19.16
C ALA A 83 5.46 -5.80 -18.09
N ARG A 84 5.60 -5.35 -16.83
CA ARG A 84 6.00 -6.18 -15.68
C ARG A 84 5.01 -7.31 -15.40
N LEU A 85 3.72 -7.04 -15.49
CA LEU A 85 2.68 -8.02 -15.20
C LEU A 85 2.35 -8.97 -16.36
N GLY A 86 2.78 -8.65 -17.59
CA GLY A 86 2.63 -9.54 -18.75
C GLY A 86 1.18 -9.96 -19.03
N GLY A 87 0.20 -9.09 -18.75
CA GLY A 87 -1.22 -9.40 -18.94
C GLY A 87 -1.88 -10.18 -17.79
N ALA A 88 -1.15 -10.50 -16.71
CA ALA A 88 -1.70 -11.23 -15.55
C ALA A 88 -2.69 -10.39 -14.71
N ALA A 89 -2.75 -9.07 -14.92
CA ALA A 89 -3.63 -8.16 -14.20
C ALA A 89 -3.92 -6.89 -15.01
N ALA A 90 -5.03 -6.22 -14.68
CA ALA A 90 -5.40 -4.94 -15.28
C ALA A 90 -4.56 -3.82 -14.66
N VAL A 91 -4.06 -2.92 -15.51
CA VAL A 91 -3.44 -1.66 -15.10
C VAL A 91 -4.03 -0.54 -15.95
N GLU A 92 -4.37 0.58 -15.32
CA GLU A 92 -5.04 1.67 -16.00
C GLU A 92 -4.56 3.04 -15.48
N VAL A 93 -4.63 4.05 -16.34
CA VAL A 93 -4.35 5.43 -15.95
C VAL A 93 -5.51 5.97 -15.12
N GLY A 94 -5.21 6.56 -13.97
CA GLY A 94 -6.23 7.15 -13.12
C GLY A 94 -5.67 7.94 -11.95
N GLU A 95 -6.38 8.97 -11.56
CA GLU A 95 -6.03 9.88 -10.48
C GLU A 95 -6.45 9.34 -9.12
N LEU A 96 -5.58 9.44 -8.11
CA LEU A 96 -5.84 9.01 -6.74
C LEU A 96 -7.15 9.60 -6.17
N ASP A 97 -7.41 10.87 -6.45
CA ASP A 97 -8.55 11.61 -5.88
C ASP A 97 -9.90 11.36 -6.58
N SER A 98 -9.92 10.69 -7.73
CA SER A 98 -11.14 10.53 -8.52
C SER A 98 -11.42 9.10 -8.98
N TYR A 99 -10.43 8.22 -8.98
CA TYR A 99 -10.63 6.86 -9.45
C TYR A 99 -11.63 6.08 -8.60
N VAL A 100 -12.51 5.36 -9.29
CA VAL A 100 -13.48 4.42 -8.69
C VAL A 100 -13.43 3.12 -9.50
N PRO A 101 -13.20 1.98 -8.87
CA PRO A 101 -13.18 0.70 -9.57
C PRO A 101 -14.58 0.31 -10.06
N PRO A 102 -14.70 -0.50 -11.11
CA PRO A 102 -15.99 -0.91 -11.68
C PRO A 102 -16.81 -1.82 -10.74
N ALA A 103 -16.18 -2.40 -9.72
CA ALA A 103 -16.81 -3.26 -8.74
C ALA A 103 -16.12 -3.14 -7.38
N LEU A 104 -16.80 -3.61 -6.34
CA LEU A 104 -16.24 -3.70 -4.98
C LEU A 104 -14.98 -4.57 -4.99
N VAL A 105 -13.89 -4.09 -4.41
CA VAL A 105 -12.65 -4.83 -4.24
C VAL A 105 -12.48 -5.31 -2.80
N ALA A 106 -11.80 -6.43 -2.59
CA ALA A 106 -11.58 -6.93 -1.23
C ALA A 106 -10.66 -6.01 -0.42
N ALA A 107 -9.62 -5.48 -1.04
CA ALA A 107 -8.73 -4.52 -0.39
C ALA A 107 -8.31 -3.42 -1.36
N THR A 108 -8.07 -2.23 -0.80
CA THR A 108 -7.43 -1.12 -1.49
C THR A 108 -6.07 -0.86 -0.85
N THR A 109 -5.04 -0.63 -1.66
CA THR A 109 -3.71 -0.25 -1.18
C THR A 109 -3.31 1.11 -1.72
N VAL A 110 -2.60 1.90 -0.88
CA VAL A 110 -2.03 3.20 -1.26
C VAL A 110 -0.68 3.32 -0.56
N PHE A 111 0.40 3.02 -1.26
CA PHE A 111 1.73 3.08 -0.69
C PHE A 111 2.53 4.26 -1.24
N ARG A 112 3.17 5.02 -0.33
CA ARG A 112 3.97 6.20 -0.65
C ARG A 112 3.23 7.27 -1.45
N ALA A 113 1.91 7.31 -1.34
CA ALA A 113 1.08 8.20 -2.14
C ALA A 113 -0.05 8.90 -1.36
N ILE A 114 -0.30 8.52 -0.11
CA ILE A 114 -1.39 9.13 0.68
C ILE A 114 -1.23 10.66 0.84
N TYR A 115 0.00 11.18 0.77
CA TYR A 115 0.29 12.61 0.84
C TYR A 115 -0.04 13.39 -0.45
N TYR A 116 -0.35 12.70 -1.55
CA TYR A 116 -0.86 13.31 -2.77
C TYR A 116 -2.38 13.52 -2.76
N ALA A 117 -3.11 12.88 -1.82
CA ALA A 117 -4.54 13.13 -1.65
C ALA A 117 -4.77 14.60 -1.26
N ARG A 118 -5.48 15.36 -2.11
CA ARG A 118 -5.77 16.79 -1.89
C ARG A 118 -6.68 17.01 -0.69
N ASP A 119 -7.63 16.09 -0.51
CA ASP A 119 -8.55 16.02 0.63
C ASP A 119 -8.53 14.58 1.16
N ARG A 120 -7.71 14.34 2.18
CA ARG A 120 -7.50 13.00 2.75
C ARG A 120 -8.79 12.41 3.38
N PRO A 121 -9.59 13.17 4.16
CA PRO A 121 -10.89 12.69 4.62
C PRO A 121 -11.84 12.27 3.49
N ALA A 122 -11.95 13.05 2.44
CA ALA A 122 -12.76 12.71 1.27
C ALA A 122 -12.21 11.49 0.54
N PHE A 123 -10.88 11.34 0.44
CA PHE A 123 -10.24 10.14 -0.09
C PHE A 123 -10.61 8.90 0.73
N PHE A 124 -10.51 8.95 2.06
CA PHE A 124 -10.86 7.81 2.92
C PHE A 124 -12.34 7.43 2.78
N ALA A 125 -13.25 8.40 2.76
CA ALA A 125 -14.67 8.15 2.56
C ALA A 125 -14.96 7.48 1.20
N ARG A 126 -14.32 7.96 0.13
CA ARG A 126 -14.44 7.35 -1.20
C ARG A 126 -13.84 5.94 -1.23
N ALA A 127 -12.63 5.74 -0.70
CA ALA A 127 -12.00 4.43 -0.62
C ALA A 127 -12.86 3.43 0.16
N ARG A 128 -13.50 3.87 1.24
CA ARG A 128 -14.44 3.05 2.02
C ARG A 128 -15.61 2.55 1.18
N ALA A 129 -16.14 3.38 0.26
CA ALA A 129 -17.31 3.05 -0.54
C ALA A 129 -17.10 1.87 -1.49
N PHE A 130 -15.87 1.63 -1.94
CA PHE A 130 -15.54 0.53 -2.87
C PHE A 130 -14.62 -0.55 -2.27
N THR A 131 -14.28 -0.46 -0.98
CA THR A 131 -13.42 -1.44 -0.29
C THR A 131 -14.26 -2.36 0.60
N GLY A 132 -14.21 -3.66 0.37
CA GLY A 132 -15.04 -4.64 1.08
C GLY A 132 -14.45 -5.14 2.39
N LYS A 133 -13.10 -5.22 2.53
CA LYS A 133 -12.46 -5.76 3.74
C LYS A 133 -11.55 -4.77 4.43
N LYS A 134 -10.62 -4.14 3.70
CA LYS A 134 -9.64 -3.23 4.30
C LYS A 134 -8.98 -2.28 3.31
N LEU A 135 -8.69 -1.06 3.79
CA LEU A 135 -7.76 -0.13 3.17
C LEU A 135 -6.38 -0.28 3.83
N VAL A 136 -5.32 -0.43 3.03
CA VAL A 136 -3.95 -0.61 3.55
C VAL A 136 -3.03 0.47 2.96
N PHE A 137 -2.29 1.17 3.82
CA PHE A 137 -1.36 2.21 3.39
C PHE A 137 -0.17 2.34 4.35
N ASP A 138 0.85 3.09 3.95
CA ASP A 138 1.95 3.42 4.85
C ASP A 138 1.74 4.80 5.48
N LEU A 139 2.05 4.89 6.77
CA LEU A 139 1.94 6.11 7.56
C LEU A 139 3.29 6.46 8.18
N ASN A 140 3.75 7.68 7.91
CA ASN A 140 4.88 8.27 8.61
C ASN A 140 4.38 9.18 9.74
N PRO A 141 4.52 8.77 11.03
CA PRO A 141 4.02 9.55 12.17
C PRO A 141 4.71 10.90 12.38
N ARG A 142 5.80 11.17 11.64
CA ARG A 142 6.45 12.49 11.64
C ARG A 142 5.77 13.48 10.71
N GLN A 143 5.05 12.99 9.71
CA GLN A 143 4.31 13.82 8.75
C GLN A 143 2.86 14.00 9.17
N TYR A 144 2.25 12.92 9.71
CA TYR A 144 0.84 12.92 10.08
C TYR A 144 0.66 12.36 11.49
N PRO A 145 -0.02 13.08 12.39
CA PRO A 145 -0.38 12.56 13.72
C PRO A 145 -1.24 11.31 13.59
N VAL A 146 -0.88 10.26 14.32
CA VAL A 146 -1.58 8.96 14.26
C VAL A 146 -3.06 9.11 14.66
N ASP A 147 -3.32 9.89 15.72
CA ASP A 147 -4.67 10.03 16.25
C ASP A 147 -5.60 10.79 15.26
N GLU A 148 -5.07 11.73 14.50
CA GLU A 148 -5.79 12.43 13.42
C GLU A 148 -6.18 11.44 12.30
N ILE A 149 -5.23 10.63 11.83
CA ILE A 149 -5.48 9.60 10.81
C ILE A 149 -6.52 8.59 11.28
N VAL A 150 -6.47 8.16 12.54
CA VAL A 150 -7.45 7.22 13.10
C VAL A 150 -8.83 7.86 13.11
N ALA A 151 -8.97 9.11 13.59
CA ALA A 151 -10.24 9.82 13.63
C ALA A 151 -10.83 10.01 12.22
N GLU A 152 -10.02 10.35 11.22
CA GLU A 152 -10.48 10.48 9.82
C GLU A 152 -10.97 9.14 9.23
N LEU A 153 -10.28 8.04 9.53
CA LEU A 153 -10.69 6.71 9.09
C LEU A 153 -12.00 6.26 9.75
N GLU A 154 -12.16 6.52 11.06
CA GLU A 154 -13.40 6.25 11.79
C GLU A 154 -14.55 7.09 11.24
N ALA A 155 -14.32 8.37 10.98
CA ALA A 155 -15.31 9.26 10.35
C ALA A 155 -15.69 8.79 8.93
N ALA A 156 -14.77 8.18 8.20
CA ALA A 156 -15.02 7.57 6.88
C ALA A 156 -15.79 6.24 6.96
N GLY A 157 -16.04 5.68 8.15
CA GLY A 157 -16.80 4.45 8.36
C GLY A 157 -15.98 3.16 8.40
N PHE A 158 -14.67 3.25 8.68
CA PHE A 158 -13.88 2.08 9.01
C PHE A 158 -14.06 1.73 10.49
N ALA A 159 -14.31 0.45 10.80
CA ALA A 159 -14.67 0.01 12.15
C ALA A 159 -13.46 -0.12 13.09
N ARG A 160 -12.29 -0.40 12.54
CA ARG A 160 -11.07 -0.64 13.34
C ARG A 160 -9.81 -0.34 12.55
N VAL A 161 -8.83 0.26 13.20
CA VAL A 161 -7.52 0.54 12.62
C VAL A 161 -6.46 -0.34 13.30
N VAL A 162 -5.72 -1.10 12.51
CA VAL A 162 -4.61 -1.95 12.95
C VAL A 162 -3.32 -1.44 12.34
N MET A 163 -2.30 -1.25 13.16
CA MET A 163 -1.02 -0.71 12.72
C MET A 163 0.12 -1.68 13.06
N ARG A 164 1.09 -1.78 12.15
CA ARG A 164 2.32 -2.53 12.37
C ARG A 164 3.52 -1.68 11.96
N PRO A 165 4.55 -1.54 12.83
CA PRO A 165 5.81 -0.93 12.42
C PRO A 165 6.38 -1.69 11.22
N PHE A 166 6.95 -0.97 10.26
CA PHE A 166 7.61 -1.54 9.11
C PHE A 166 9.12 -1.28 9.24
N LEU A 167 9.87 -2.31 9.61
CA LEU A 167 11.28 -2.18 9.98
C LEU A 167 12.25 -2.61 8.86
N VAL A 168 11.74 -3.23 7.79
CA VAL A 168 12.56 -3.53 6.61
C VAL A 168 12.99 -2.21 5.97
N PRO A 169 14.28 -1.88 5.91
CA PRO A 169 14.72 -0.57 5.47
C PRO A 169 14.54 -0.40 3.96
N GLN A 170 14.10 0.79 3.56
CA GLN A 170 13.93 1.14 2.16
C GLN A 170 15.28 1.37 1.47
N THR A 171 16.24 2.02 2.16
CA THR A 171 17.49 2.56 1.58
C THR A 171 18.72 1.71 1.88
N ARG A 172 18.57 0.59 2.58
CA ARG A 172 19.67 -0.29 2.95
C ARG A 172 19.32 -1.75 2.69
N ARG A 173 20.25 -2.51 2.12
CA ARG A 173 20.11 -3.95 2.00
C ARG A 173 20.52 -4.61 3.32
N LEU A 174 19.67 -5.49 3.83
CA LEU A 174 19.95 -6.35 4.98
C LEU A 174 20.17 -7.80 4.51
N PRO A 175 21.06 -8.57 5.19
CA PRO A 175 21.12 -10.02 5.00
C PRO A 175 19.76 -10.67 5.33
N ALA A 176 19.44 -11.79 4.69
CA ALA A 176 18.16 -12.47 4.85
C ALA A 176 17.83 -12.82 6.33
N ALA A 177 18.83 -13.22 7.11
CA ALA A 177 18.66 -13.50 8.55
C ALA A 177 18.24 -12.23 9.32
N ALA A 178 18.84 -11.08 9.00
CA ALA A 178 18.49 -9.81 9.62
C ALA A 178 17.07 -9.35 9.22
N VAL A 179 16.66 -9.56 7.96
CA VAL A 179 15.27 -9.31 7.51
C VAL A 179 14.29 -10.14 8.34
N ARG A 180 14.54 -11.45 8.52
CA ARG A 180 13.68 -12.32 9.36
C ARG A 180 13.59 -11.81 10.81
N LEU A 181 14.71 -11.37 11.36
CA LEU A 181 14.78 -10.84 12.72
C LEU A 181 13.94 -9.56 12.87
N VAL A 182 14.11 -8.57 11.99
CA VAL A 182 13.34 -7.31 12.06
C VAL A 182 11.85 -7.56 11.85
N VAL A 183 11.46 -8.46 10.93
CA VAL A 183 10.07 -8.85 10.70
C VAL A 183 9.48 -9.56 11.93
N ALA A 184 10.24 -10.39 12.63
CA ALA A 184 9.80 -11.00 13.90
C ALA A 184 9.63 -9.93 14.99
N LEU A 185 10.56 -8.97 15.07
CA LEU A 185 10.51 -7.86 16.02
C LEU A 185 9.26 -6.98 15.87
N GLU A 186 8.82 -6.72 14.61
CA GLU A 186 7.61 -5.95 14.32
C GLU A 186 6.34 -6.52 14.98
N ARG A 187 6.33 -7.84 15.27
CA ARG A 187 5.20 -8.53 15.89
C ARG A 187 5.14 -8.35 17.40
N THR A 188 6.22 -7.89 18.01
CA THR A 188 6.31 -7.77 19.47
C THR A 188 5.58 -6.54 20.00
N PRO A 189 4.99 -6.61 21.21
CA PRO A 189 4.38 -5.43 21.85
C PRO A 189 5.39 -4.30 22.07
N LEU A 190 6.66 -4.63 22.36
CA LEU A 190 7.73 -3.65 22.55
C LEU A 190 7.98 -2.82 21.29
N ALA A 191 7.98 -3.44 20.12
CA ALA A 191 8.12 -2.70 18.85
C ALA A 191 6.96 -1.72 18.64
N ARG A 192 5.74 -2.13 18.98
CA ARG A 192 4.55 -1.27 18.86
C ARG A 192 4.62 -0.06 19.82
N LEU A 193 5.15 -0.22 21.01
CA LEU A 193 5.24 0.83 22.02
C LEU A 193 6.44 1.76 21.79
N ALA A 194 7.64 1.19 21.59
CA ALA A 194 8.89 1.95 21.50
C ALA A 194 9.05 2.71 20.17
N LEU A 195 8.38 2.26 19.09
CA LEU A 195 8.58 2.74 17.73
C LEU A 195 7.50 3.69 17.23
N ARG A 196 6.50 3.99 18.08
CA ARG A 196 5.30 4.79 17.74
C ARG A 196 5.60 6.17 17.11
N ARG A 197 6.81 6.68 17.25
CA ARG A 197 7.18 8.04 16.78
C ARG A 197 8.37 8.08 15.81
N ARG A 198 8.97 6.94 15.47
CA ARG A 198 10.27 6.93 14.75
C ARG A 198 10.28 6.19 13.41
N PHE A 199 9.32 5.31 13.18
CA PHE A 199 9.29 4.44 12.00
C PHE A 199 7.99 4.58 11.23
N THR A 200 8.03 4.26 9.95
CA THR A 200 6.85 4.09 9.12
C THR A 200 6.03 2.90 9.60
N TYR A 201 4.72 3.05 9.59
CA TYR A 201 3.77 1.97 9.87
C TYR A 201 3.10 1.53 8.59
N VAL A 202 2.75 0.24 8.51
CA VAL A 202 1.68 -0.22 7.63
C VAL A 202 0.40 -0.19 8.47
N VAL A 203 -0.58 0.50 7.94
CA VAL A 203 -1.91 0.70 8.52
C VAL A 203 -2.90 -0.14 7.73
N ALA A 204 -3.77 -0.87 8.42
CA ALA A 204 -4.95 -1.51 7.84
C ALA A 204 -6.19 -0.96 8.54
N ALA A 205 -7.00 -0.21 7.81
CA ALA A 205 -8.31 0.25 8.23
C ALA A 205 -9.36 -0.77 7.78
N LEU A 206 -10.04 -1.39 8.72
CA LEU A 206 -10.94 -2.51 8.49
C LEU A 206 -12.37 -2.03 8.27
N VAL A 207 -13.00 -2.56 7.25
CA VAL A 207 -14.42 -2.39 7.01
C VAL A 207 -15.19 -3.16 8.10
N PRO A 208 -16.33 -2.65 8.61
CA PRO A 208 -17.20 -3.42 9.50
C PRO A 208 -17.55 -4.77 8.87
N ASP A 209 -17.54 -5.84 9.67
CA ASP A 209 -18.17 -7.09 9.26
C ASP A 209 -19.66 -6.78 9.13
N ASP A 210 -20.26 -7.07 7.99
CA ASP A 210 -21.70 -6.96 7.82
C ASP A 210 -22.35 -7.90 8.85
N ALA A 211 -23.17 -7.30 9.73
CA ALA A 211 -23.88 -8.00 10.79
C ALA A 211 -25.03 -8.86 10.23
#